data_f8714006d8591c8d726614bf417015c1
#
_entry.id   f8714006d8591c8d726614bf417015c1
#
_cell.length_a   1.000
_cell.length_b   1.000
_cell.length_c   1.000
_cell.angle_alpha   90.00
_cell.angle_beta   90.00
_cell.angle_gamma   90.00
#
_symmetry.space_group_name_H-M   'P 1'
#
loop_
_entity.id
_entity.type
_entity.pdbx_description
1 polymer ?
#
loop_
_entity_poly.entity_id
_entity_poly.type
_entity_poly.pdbx_seq_one_letter_code
_entity_poly.pdbx_strand_id
1 'polypeptide(L)'
;MSEEIIHIKPYLRLSGLEPLVIRPETNFVNVGERTNVTGSKKFARLIRENKYEEALSVARQQVENGAQIIDVNMDDALLEGVKAMTTFLNLVQSEPDIAKIPIMIDSSKFEIIEAGLKCVQGKRSEEHTSELQSRQYLV
;
A
#
# COMPACT_ATOMS: atom_id res chain seq x y z
N MET A 1 -31.53 32.61 -8.70
CA MET A 1 -31.20 31.17 -8.74
C MET A 1 -29.93 30.96 -8.00
N SER A 2 -30.04 30.36 -6.85
CA SER A 2 -28.85 30.01 -6.10
C SER A 2 -28.19 28.82 -6.78
N GLU A 3 -26.97 29.01 -7.27
CA GLU A 3 -26.16 27.90 -7.66
C GLU A 3 -25.85 27.10 -6.39
N GLU A 4 -26.44 25.94 -6.29
CA GLU A 4 -26.06 25.00 -5.24
C GLU A 4 -24.64 24.54 -5.53
N ILE A 5 -23.67 25.11 -4.82
CA ILE A 5 -22.32 24.60 -4.82
C ILE A 5 -22.36 23.32 -4.01
N ILE A 6 -22.25 22.20 -4.70
CA ILE A 6 -22.11 20.90 -4.03
C ILE A 6 -20.70 20.85 -3.47
N HIS A 7 -20.59 21.06 -2.17
CA HIS A 7 -19.34 20.86 -1.47
C HIS A 7 -19.14 19.39 -1.21
N ILE A 8 -18.30 18.76 -2.03
CA ILE A 8 -17.83 17.41 -1.73
C ILE A 8 -16.79 17.57 -0.62
N LYS A 9 -17.10 17.06 0.56
CA LYS A 9 -16.15 17.06 1.66
C LYS A 9 -14.89 16.27 1.27
N PRO A 10 -13.70 16.82 1.51
CA PRO A 10 -12.45 16.17 1.10
C PRO A 10 -12.06 15.06 2.08
N TYR A 11 -12.84 13.99 2.11
CA TYR A 11 -12.46 12.81 2.86
C TYR A 11 -11.36 12.07 2.11
N LEU A 12 -10.42 11.52 2.87
CA LEU A 12 -9.43 10.63 2.29
C LEU A 12 -10.14 9.35 1.83
N ARG A 13 -10.03 9.08 0.54
CA ARG A 13 -10.64 7.91 -0.08
C ARG A 13 -9.56 7.05 -0.68
N LEU A 14 -9.51 5.82 -0.19
CA LEU A 14 -8.54 4.83 -0.62
C LEU A 14 -9.30 3.62 -1.15
N SER A 15 -8.68 2.85 -2.01
CA SER A 15 -9.30 1.62 -2.47
C SER A 15 -8.26 0.55 -2.79
N GLY A 16 -8.55 -0.67 -2.31
CA GLY A 16 -8.08 -1.90 -2.94
C GLY A 16 -9.21 -2.37 -3.84
N LEU A 17 -9.59 -3.63 -3.77
CA LEU A 17 -10.81 -4.13 -4.40
C LEU A 17 -12.06 -3.59 -3.68
N GLU A 18 -11.90 -3.17 -2.44
CA GLU A 18 -12.95 -2.54 -1.65
C GLU A 18 -12.57 -1.10 -1.31
N PRO A 19 -13.54 -0.17 -1.30
CA PRO A 19 -13.25 1.21 -0.93
C PRO A 19 -13.04 1.36 0.57
N LEU A 20 -12.14 2.25 0.96
CA LEU A 20 -11.96 2.71 2.32
C LEU A 20 -12.05 4.23 2.33
N VAL A 21 -13.04 4.76 3.06
CA VAL A 21 -13.24 6.19 3.22
C VAL A 21 -12.91 6.58 4.64
N ILE A 22 -11.94 7.47 4.82
CA ILE A 22 -11.54 7.97 6.13
C ILE A 22 -12.25 9.29 6.36
N ARG A 23 -13.04 9.34 7.42
CA ARG A 23 -13.89 10.48 7.79
C ARG A 23 -13.53 10.95 9.20
N PRO A 24 -13.92 12.18 9.59
CA PRO A 24 -13.68 12.66 10.94
C PRO A 24 -14.26 11.75 12.04
N GLU A 25 -15.38 11.09 11.77
CA GLU A 25 -16.02 10.16 12.70
C GLU A 25 -15.39 8.77 12.69
N THR A 26 -14.45 8.49 11.81
CA THR A 26 -13.65 7.27 11.84
C THR A 26 -12.71 7.33 13.03
N ASN A 27 -12.86 6.41 13.98
CA ASN A 27 -12.12 6.46 15.25
C ASN A 27 -10.62 6.33 15.04
N PHE A 28 -10.18 5.30 14.34
CA PHE A 28 -8.84 5.25 13.78
C PHE A 28 -8.73 4.12 12.77
N VAL A 29 -7.67 4.17 11.98
CA VAL A 29 -7.40 3.21 10.92
C VAL A 29 -6.15 2.44 11.27
N ASN A 30 -6.25 1.11 11.25
CA ASN A 30 -5.13 0.23 11.52
C ASN A 30 -4.30 0.04 10.24
N VAL A 31 -3.02 0.42 10.32
CA VAL A 31 -2.06 0.19 9.26
C VAL A 31 -1.16 -0.97 9.65
N GLY A 32 -1.12 -2.00 8.82
CA GLY A 32 -0.21 -3.12 9.01
C GLY A 32 1.18 -2.80 8.48
N GLU A 33 2.20 -2.91 9.31
CA GLU A 33 3.58 -2.52 8.98
C GLU A 33 4.55 -3.70 8.92
N ARG A 34 4.04 -4.92 8.92
CA ARG A 34 4.89 -6.12 8.92
C ARG A 34 5.39 -6.53 7.54
N THR A 35 4.84 -5.94 6.49
CA THR A 35 5.32 -6.09 5.11
C THR A 35 6.29 -4.97 4.73
N ASN A 36 7.11 -4.61 5.68
CA ASN A 36 8.09 -3.54 5.56
C ASN A 36 9.47 -4.09 5.95
N VAL A 37 10.40 -4.12 4.99
CA VAL A 37 11.74 -4.70 5.21
C VAL A 37 12.57 -3.91 6.21
N THR A 38 12.28 -2.62 6.41
CA THR A 38 12.99 -1.81 7.41
C THR A 38 12.40 -2.02 8.82
N GLY A 39 11.13 -2.34 8.92
CA GLY A 39 10.43 -2.51 10.19
C GLY A 39 10.29 -3.94 10.66
N SER A 40 10.47 -4.93 9.78
CA SER A 40 10.29 -6.35 10.12
C SER A 40 11.47 -7.17 9.63
N LYS A 41 12.27 -7.68 10.55
CA LYS A 41 13.41 -8.54 10.24
C LYS A 41 12.96 -9.84 9.57
N LYS A 42 11.84 -10.39 9.99
CA LYS A 42 11.27 -11.61 9.40
C LYS A 42 10.92 -11.38 7.94
N PHE A 43 10.21 -10.31 7.65
CA PHE A 43 9.80 -9.99 6.28
C PHE A 43 11.02 -9.71 5.39
N ALA A 44 11.99 -8.94 5.90
CA ALA A 44 13.23 -8.67 5.17
C ALA A 44 13.95 -9.96 4.78
N ARG A 45 14.07 -10.90 5.72
CA ARG A 45 14.68 -12.20 5.46
C ARG A 45 13.95 -12.98 4.38
N LEU A 46 12.60 -13.03 4.46
CA LEU A 46 11.79 -13.76 3.48
C LEU A 46 11.97 -13.21 2.06
N ILE A 47 12.04 -11.89 1.92
CA ILE A 47 12.24 -11.27 0.61
C ILE A 47 13.67 -11.53 0.11
N ARG A 48 14.68 -11.39 0.96
CA ARG A 48 16.08 -11.68 0.58
C ARG A 48 16.28 -13.11 0.13
N GLU A 49 15.56 -14.05 0.75
CA GLU A 49 15.65 -15.47 0.42
C GLU A 49 14.68 -15.88 -0.70
N ASN A 50 14.01 -14.92 -1.34
CA ASN A 50 13.01 -15.14 -2.40
C ASN A 50 11.84 -16.02 -1.95
N LYS A 51 11.50 -15.99 -0.66
CA LYS A 51 10.37 -16.74 -0.10
C LYS A 51 9.09 -15.91 -0.15
N TYR A 52 8.68 -15.55 -1.36
CA TYR A 52 7.55 -14.65 -1.57
C TYR A 52 6.21 -15.25 -1.12
N GLU A 53 6.04 -16.55 -1.20
CA GLU A 53 4.80 -17.19 -0.71
C GLU A 53 4.65 -17.03 0.80
N GLU A 54 5.73 -17.20 1.55
CA GLU A 54 5.72 -16.97 2.99
C GLU A 54 5.56 -15.49 3.30
N ALA A 55 6.17 -14.61 2.52
CA ALA A 55 6.00 -13.17 2.65
C ALA A 55 4.53 -12.76 2.42
N LEU A 56 3.88 -13.39 1.44
CA LEU A 56 2.46 -13.18 1.17
C LEU A 56 1.59 -13.58 2.37
N SER A 57 1.96 -14.66 3.07
CA SER A 57 1.25 -15.07 4.27
C SER A 57 1.33 -14.04 5.39
N VAL A 58 2.42 -13.28 5.47
CA VAL A 58 2.55 -12.17 6.41
C VAL A 58 1.53 -11.07 6.10
N ALA A 59 1.36 -10.74 4.83
CA ALA A 59 0.33 -9.79 4.40
C ALA A 59 -1.06 -10.29 4.77
N ARG A 60 -1.34 -11.57 4.48
CA ARG A 60 -2.63 -12.17 4.79
C ARG A 60 -2.96 -12.13 6.28
N GLN A 61 -1.99 -12.44 7.13
CA GLN A 61 -2.17 -12.37 8.57
C GLN A 61 -2.53 -10.97 9.06
N GLN A 62 -1.93 -9.95 8.46
CA GLN A 62 -2.26 -8.56 8.83
C GLN A 62 -3.71 -8.23 8.50
N VAL A 63 -4.19 -8.65 7.33
CA VAL A 63 -5.59 -8.45 6.94
C VAL A 63 -6.54 -9.21 7.88
N GLU A 64 -6.22 -10.46 8.17
CA GLU A 64 -7.02 -11.29 9.08
C GLU A 64 -7.06 -10.72 10.50
N ASN A 65 -6.00 -10.05 10.92
CA ASN A 65 -5.91 -9.41 12.23
C ASN A 65 -6.48 -7.98 12.26
N GLY A 66 -7.13 -7.55 11.19
CA GLY A 66 -7.87 -6.30 11.16
C GLY A 66 -7.14 -5.10 10.57
N ALA A 67 -6.03 -5.30 9.88
CA ALA A 67 -5.38 -4.20 9.16
C ALA A 67 -6.32 -3.67 8.07
N GLN A 68 -6.47 -2.37 8.01
CA GLN A 68 -7.31 -1.69 7.02
C GLN A 68 -6.49 -1.11 5.87
N ILE A 69 -5.20 -0.99 6.07
CA ILE A 69 -4.19 -0.59 5.09
C ILE A 69 -2.95 -1.44 5.37
N ILE A 70 -2.23 -1.83 4.33
CA ILE A 70 -0.92 -2.49 4.48
C ILE A 70 0.16 -1.56 3.95
N ASP A 71 1.21 -1.34 4.76
CA ASP A 71 2.41 -0.63 4.34
C ASP A 71 3.40 -1.63 3.74
N VAL A 72 3.85 -1.37 2.52
CA VAL A 72 4.83 -2.20 1.82
C VAL A 72 6.07 -1.39 1.52
N ASN A 73 7.20 -1.84 2.06
CA ASN A 73 8.50 -1.21 1.86
C ASN A 73 9.54 -2.28 1.50
N MET A 74 10.30 -2.02 0.45
CA MET A 74 11.36 -2.91 -0.04
C MET A 74 12.74 -2.22 -0.04
N ASP A 75 12.91 -1.19 0.79
CA ASP A 75 14.17 -0.45 0.89
C ASP A 75 15.21 -1.21 1.70
N ASP A 76 15.99 -2.02 1.02
CA ASP A 76 17.06 -2.79 1.62
C ASP A 76 18.24 -2.81 0.65
N ALA A 77 19.44 -2.54 1.15
CA ALA A 77 20.66 -2.48 0.33
C ALA A 77 20.96 -3.80 -0.38
N LEU A 78 20.45 -4.91 0.13
CA LEU A 78 20.66 -6.25 -0.43
C LEU A 78 19.60 -6.66 -1.44
N LEU A 79 18.61 -5.80 -1.71
CA LEU A 79 17.50 -6.07 -2.62
C LEU A 79 17.57 -5.19 -3.87
N GLU A 80 17.15 -5.76 -4.99
CA GLU A 80 16.72 -4.96 -6.13
C GLU A 80 15.30 -4.47 -5.86
N GLY A 81 15.16 -3.25 -5.37
CA GLY A 81 13.91 -2.72 -4.86
C GLY A 81 12.76 -2.73 -5.87
N VAL A 82 13.03 -2.34 -7.13
CA VAL A 82 12.01 -2.35 -8.19
C VAL A 82 11.49 -3.76 -8.41
N LYS A 83 12.40 -4.74 -8.54
CA LYS A 83 12.03 -6.14 -8.76
C LYS A 83 11.27 -6.72 -7.58
N ALA A 84 11.77 -6.47 -6.36
CA ALA A 84 11.14 -6.99 -5.13
C ALA A 84 9.73 -6.40 -4.96
N MET A 85 9.57 -5.10 -5.16
CA MET A 85 8.28 -4.45 -5.06
C MET A 85 7.31 -4.99 -6.11
N THR A 86 7.74 -5.08 -7.36
CA THR A 86 6.92 -5.59 -8.46
C THR A 86 6.49 -7.03 -8.21
N THR A 87 7.42 -7.89 -7.84
CA THR A 87 7.14 -9.32 -7.59
C THR A 87 6.14 -9.48 -6.45
N PHE A 88 6.37 -8.80 -5.34
CA PHE A 88 5.50 -8.92 -4.18
C PHE A 88 4.10 -8.38 -4.44
N LEU A 89 3.99 -7.19 -5.03
CA LEU A 89 2.69 -6.58 -5.30
C LEU A 89 1.88 -7.34 -6.35
N ASN A 90 2.52 -7.92 -7.34
CA ASN A 90 1.83 -8.78 -8.30
C ASN A 90 1.23 -10.00 -7.61
N LEU A 91 1.93 -10.60 -6.66
CA LEU A 91 1.39 -11.70 -5.87
C LEU A 91 0.23 -11.24 -4.99
N VAL A 92 0.36 -10.09 -4.34
CA VAL A 92 -0.74 -9.51 -3.54
C VAL A 92 -1.98 -9.31 -4.39
N GLN A 93 -1.83 -8.78 -5.60
CA GLN A 93 -2.95 -8.52 -6.50
C GLN A 93 -3.64 -9.80 -6.99
N SER A 94 -2.94 -10.93 -6.97
CA SER A 94 -3.52 -12.22 -7.32
C SER A 94 -4.34 -12.84 -6.18
N GLU A 95 -4.29 -12.24 -4.98
CA GLU A 95 -4.98 -12.74 -3.78
C GLU A 95 -6.08 -11.77 -3.36
N PRO A 96 -7.35 -12.03 -3.73
CA PRO A 96 -8.46 -11.11 -3.40
C PRO A 96 -8.60 -10.81 -1.91
N ASP A 97 -8.28 -11.78 -1.05
CA ASP A 97 -8.37 -11.60 0.41
C ASP A 97 -7.41 -10.55 0.95
N ILE A 98 -6.31 -10.31 0.24
CA ILE A 98 -5.33 -9.29 0.60
C ILE A 98 -5.57 -8.02 -0.22
N ALA A 99 -5.81 -8.17 -1.50
CA ALA A 99 -5.99 -7.06 -2.44
C ALA A 99 -7.23 -6.21 -2.17
N LYS A 100 -8.15 -6.68 -1.35
CA LYS A 100 -9.36 -5.94 -1.00
C LYS A 100 -9.07 -4.66 -0.22
N ILE A 101 -7.95 -4.58 0.49
CA ILE A 101 -7.59 -3.39 1.25
C ILE A 101 -6.55 -2.54 0.50
N PRO A 102 -6.51 -1.22 0.79
CA PRO A 102 -5.51 -0.34 0.19
C PRO A 102 -4.09 -0.69 0.60
N ILE A 103 -3.15 -0.37 -0.28
CA ILE A 103 -1.73 -0.59 -0.05
C ILE A 103 -1.04 0.76 0.00
N MET A 104 -0.23 0.98 1.04
CA MET A 104 0.65 2.11 1.15
C MET A 104 2.02 1.69 0.61
N ILE A 105 2.40 2.27 -0.52
CA ILE A 105 3.71 2.01 -1.11
C ILE A 105 4.69 3.01 -0.56
N ASP A 106 5.68 2.52 0.15
CA ASP A 106 6.67 3.32 0.85
C ASP A 106 8.08 3.02 0.31
N SER A 107 8.80 4.05 -0.07
CA SER A 107 10.20 3.93 -0.46
C SER A 107 10.90 5.28 -0.40
N SER A 108 12.21 5.24 -0.16
CA SER A 108 13.09 6.39 -0.29
C SER A 108 13.45 6.68 -1.75
N LYS A 109 13.12 5.75 -2.66
CA LYS A 109 13.46 5.86 -4.08
C LYS A 109 12.19 5.95 -4.93
N PHE A 110 12.10 6.99 -5.73
CA PHE A 110 10.91 7.23 -6.55
C PHE A 110 10.65 6.11 -7.56
N GLU A 111 11.69 5.55 -8.16
CA GLU A 111 11.55 4.45 -9.12
C GLU A 111 10.90 3.21 -8.54
N ILE A 112 11.09 2.97 -7.24
CA ILE A 112 10.44 1.85 -6.55
C ILE A 112 8.96 2.16 -6.32
N ILE A 113 8.64 3.39 -5.93
CA ILE A 113 7.25 3.85 -5.78
C ILE A 113 6.51 3.75 -7.11
N GLU A 114 7.12 4.23 -8.18
CA GLU A 114 6.54 4.19 -9.51
C GLU A 114 6.25 2.75 -9.96
N ALA A 115 7.22 1.86 -9.76
CA ALA A 115 7.06 0.44 -10.08
C ALA A 115 5.91 -0.18 -9.29
N GLY A 116 5.81 0.14 -8.00
CA GLY A 116 4.73 -0.34 -7.15
C GLY A 116 3.36 0.17 -7.59
N LEU A 117 3.26 1.44 -7.91
CA LEU A 117 2.00 2.03 -8.37
C LEU A 117 1.48 1.41 -9.66
N LYS A 118 2.37 0.96 -10.53
CA LYS A 118 1.99 0.27 -11.77
C LYS A 118 1.41 -1.12 -11.52
N CYS A 119 1.74 -1.73 -10.38
CA CYS A 119 1.28 -3.08 -10.05
C CYS A 119 -0.09 -3.11 -9.39
N VAL A 120 -0.45 -2.05 -8.67
CA VAL A 120 -1.68 -2.06 -7.86
C VAL A 120 -2.86 -1.52 -8.65
N GLN A 121 -4.00 -2.18 -8.45
CA GLN A 121 -5.27 -1.72 -8.98
C GLN A 121 -5.99 -0.96 -7.88
N GLY A 122 -6.44 0.22 -8.21
CA GLY A 122 -7.15 1.04 -7.29
C GLY A 122 -7.26 2.45 -7.82
N LYS A 123 -7.79 3.33 -7.00
CA LYS A 123 -7.93 4.72 -7.39
C LYS A 123 -6.54 5.38 -7.37
N ARG A 124 -6.00 5.65 -8.54
CA ARG A 124 -4.87 6.55 -8.68
C ARG A 124 -5.43 7.95 -8.64
N SER A 125 -5.01 8.72 -7.67
CA SER A 125 -5.27 10.14 -7.71
C SER A 125 -4.12 10.78 -8.48
N GLU A 126 -4.38 11.23 -9.68
CA GLU A 126 -3.41 11.99 -10.48
C GLU A 126 -3.04 13.31 -9.82
N GLU A 127 -3.88 13.77 -8.91
CA GLU A 127 -3.68 14.98 -8.14
C GLU A 127 -2.46 14.90 -7.21
N HIS A 128 -1.98 13.69 -6.94
CA HIS A 128 -0.85 13.48 -6.04
C HIS A 128 0.49 13.41 -6.75
N THR A 129 0.52 13.45 -8.07
CA THR A 129 1.76 13.35 -8.82
C THR A 129 2.68 14.54 -8.65
N SER A 130 2.15 15.68 -8.24
CA SER A 130 2.93 16.90 -7.98
C SER A 130 3.46 17.03 -6.55
N GLU A 131 2.98 16.21 -5.64
CA GLU A 131 3.34 16.28 -4.21
C GLU A 131 4.25 15.13 -3.79
N LEU A 132 5.35 14.97 -4.49
CA LEU A 132 6.33 13.93 -4.20
C LEU A 132 7.15 14.18 -2.94
N GLN A 133 6.70 15.05 -2.05
CA GLN A 133 7.38 15.31 -0.79
C GLN A 133 7.20 14.18 0.22
N SER A 134 6.09 13.49 0.14
CA SER A 134 5.87 12.26 0.89
C SER A 134 6.30 11.09 0.01
N ARG A 135 7.15 10.25 0.54
CA ARG A 135 7.62 9.05 -0.15
C ARG A 135 6.73 7.84 0.12
N GLN A 136 5.51 8.10 0.55
CA GLN A 136 4.49 7.11 0.81
C GLN A 136 3.29 7.40 -0.08
N TYR A 137 2.83 6.40 -0.80
CA TYR A 137 1.67 6.50 -1.66
C TYR A 137 0.61 5.51 -1.24
N LEU A 138 -0.60 6.02 -1.05
CA LEU A 138 -1.78 5.25 -0.74
C LEU A 138 -2.59 5.03 -2.01
N VAL A 139 -2.95 3.81 -2.26
CA VAL A 139 -3.80 3.44 -3.38
C VAL A 139 -4.99 2.62 -2.92
#